data_f189e490b946bcd8a282620b546d6881
#
_entry.id   f189e490b946bcd8a282620b546d6881
#
_cell.length_a   1.000
_cell.length_b   1.000
_cell.length_c   1.000
_cell.angle_alpha   90.00
_cell.angle_beta   90.00
_cell.angle_gamma   90.00
#
_symmetry.space_group_name_H-M   'P 1'
#
loop_
_entity.id
_entity.type
_entity.pdbx_description
1 polymer ?
#
loop_
_entity_poly.entity_id
_entity_poly.type
_entity_poly.pdbx_seq_one_letter_code
_entity_poly.pdbx_strand_id
1 'polypeptide(L)'
;GFTRRYLASARALCACLAGENDYGELLDVASRASVTDPLDEDIALWTFRALDALHMQRAIVIAYNKTARYFEEEMGRPLCAEIGSIYAAAAEAVNKTEQDFAAIRDELSDALRSQRSDRGAFYCNYEVFKRMYAIVARTAQRARQVVALMLITVQGPDGGRAPEGEALAEAMDDLKLAIAGTLRKSDTFTKYSRSQYALLLPMESADDMAVVERRLSAAYESARTQAAAFLEFRGTVLAELYG
;
A
#
# COMPACT_ATOMS: atom_id res chain seq x y z
N GLY A 1 29.74 0.72 5.19
CA GLY A 1 29.13 1.55 4.18
C GLY A 1 28.31 2.71 4.77
N PHE A 2 27.78 3.56 3.93
CA PHE A 2 27.01 4.75 4.32
C PHE A 2 25.77 4.41 5.19
N THR A 3 25.00 3.39 4.79
CA THR A 3 23.82 2.89 5.52
C THR A 3 24.13 2.57 6.99
N ARG A 4 25.22 1.83 7.24
CA ARG A 4 25.61 1.46 8.62
C ARG A 4 25.95 2.67 9.48
N ARG A 5 26.62 3.69 8.91
CA ARG A 5 26.92 4.94 9.62
C ARG A 5 25.65 5.75 9.89
N TYR A 6 24.76 5.82 8.92
CA TYR A 6 23.48 6.50 9.07
C TYR A 6 22.63 5.89 10.20
N LEU A 7 22.47 4.56 10.22
CA LEU A 7 21.70 3.88 11.26
C LEU A 7 22.35 4.04 12.65
N ALA A 8 23.68 3.98 12.74
CA ALA A 8 24.38 4.23 14.01
C ALA A 8 24.15 5.66 14.51
N SER A 9 24.18 6.66 13.62
CA SER A 9 23.88 8.05 13.97
C SER A 9 22.42 8.25 14.36
N ALA A 10 21.49 7.60 13.66
CA ALA A 10 20.07 7.64 13.98
C ALA A 10 19.78 7.05 15.37
N ARG A 11 20.37 5.89 15.72
CA ARG A 11 20.24 5.30 17.05
C ARG A 11 20.79 6.23 18.15
N ALA A 12 21.98 6.84 17.93
CA ALA A 12 22.55 7.77 18.88
C ALA A 12 21.67 9.01 19.07
N LEU A 13 21.11 9.54 17.99
CA LEU A 13 20.17 10.68 18.05
C LEU A 13 18.88 10.30 18.79
N CYS A 14 18.30 9.11 18.52
CA CYS A 14 17.13 8.63 19.25
C CYS A 14 17.41 8.52 20.76
N ALA A 15 18.60 8.05 21.15
CA ALA A 15 18.99 7.98 22.56
C ALA A 15 19.11 9.37 23.22
N CYS A 16 19.64 10.36 22.51
CA CYS A 16 19.70 11.75 22.99
C CYS A 16 18.30 12.35 23.16
N LEU A 17 17.44 12.22 22.13
CA LEU A 17 16.07 12.75 22.15
C LEU A 17 15.23 12.10 23.26
N ALA A 18 15.41 10.80 23.49
CA ALA A 18 14.78 10.11 24.62
C ALA A 18 15.23 10.69 25.97
N GLY A 19 16.50 11.07 26.12
CA GLY A 19 17.01 11.73 27.31
C GLY A 19 16.42 13.12 27.54
N GLU A 20 16.03 13.80 26.46
CA GLU A 20 15.37 15.11 26.47
C GLU A 20 13.84 15.02 26.55
N ASN A 21 13.27 13.81 26.52
CA ASN A 21 11.83 13.50 26.42
C ASN A 21 11.16 14.08 25.15
N ASP A 22 11.92 14.34 24.09
CA ASP A 22 11.37 14.76 22.81
C ASP A 22 11.00 13.52 21.95
N TYR A 23 9.92 12.89 22.38
CA TYR A 23 9.42 11.68 21.69
C TYR A 23 8.78 11.97 20.34
N GLY A 24 8.39 13.22 20.08
CA GLY A 24 7.88 13.62 18.77
C GLY A 24 8.95 13.57 17.70
N GLU A 25 10.07 14.26 17.93
CA GLU A 25 11.22 14.24 17.01
C GLU A 25 11.88 12.86 16.95
N LEU A 26 11.92 12.16 18.09
CA LEU A 26 12.41 10.78 18.15
C LEU A 26 11.64 9.87 17.20
N LEU A 27 10.29 9.95 17.20
CA LEU A 27 9.43 9.16 16.31
C LEU A 27 9.71 9.46 14.84
N ASP A 28 9.92 10.73 14.49
CA ASP A 28 10.26 11.15 13.13
C ASP A 28 11.62 10.59 12.68
N VAL A 29 12.64 10.67 13.54
CA VAL A 29 13.98 10.13 13.26
C VAL A 29 13.93 8.61 13.09
N ALA A 30 13.30 7.90 14.02
CA ALA A 30 13.18 6.44 13.97
C ALA A 30 12.37 5.98 12.75
N SER A 31 11.27 6.66 12.41
CA SER A 31 10.45 6.36 11.24
C SER A 31 11.24 6.50 9.93
N ARG A 32 12.03 7.55 9.78
CA ARG A 32 12.91 7.73 8.62
C ARG A 32 14.01 6.68 8.54
N ALA A 33 14.57 6.30 9.68
CA ALA A 33 15.61 5.28 9.73
C ALA A 33 15.06 3.88 9.39
N SER A 34 13.84 3.54 9.80
CA SER A 34 13.17 2.26 9.49
C SER A 34 12.88 2.07 8.00
N VAL A 35 12.78 3.14 7.22
CA VAL A 35 12.67 3.06 5.75
C VAL A 35 13.98 2.55 5.13
N THR A 36 15.13 2.89 5.74
CA THR A 36 16.45 2.50 5.25
C THR A 36 16.77 1.05 5.57
N ASP A 37 16.38 0.58 6.75
CA ASP A 37 16.50 -0.81 7.18
C ASP A 37 15.29 -1.20 8.05
N PRO A 38 14.28 -1.83 7.47
CA PRO A 38 13.09 -2.27 8.19
C PRO A 38 13.33 -3.40 9.20
N LEU A 39 14.50 -4.08 9.12
CA LEU A 39 14.89 -5.19 9.99
C LEU A 39 15.82 -4.76 11.14
N ASP A 40 16.12 -3.47 11.27
CA ASP A 40 16.87 -2.91 12.39
C ASP A 40 16.01 -2.88 13.66
N GLU A 41 16.20 -3.87 14.54
CA GLU A 41 15.38 -4.04 15.75
C GLU A 41 15.59 -2.91 16.78
N ASP A 42 16.78 -2.30 16.82
CA ASP A 42 17.04 -1.16 17.71
C ASP A 42 16.23 0.08 17.27
N ILE A 43 16.16 0.32 15.97
CA ILE A 43 15.33 1.40 15.40
C ILE A 43 13.84 1.10 15.63
N ALA A 44 13.42 -0.15 15.43
CA ALA A 44 12.05 -0.56 15.74
C ALA A 44 11.74 -0.30 17.22
N LEU A 45 12.62 -0.68 18.14
CA LEU A 45 12.43 -0.46 19.57
C LEU A 45 12.29 1.03 19.92
N TRP A 46 13.08 1.92 19.32
CA TRP A 46 12.93 3.36 19.50
C TRP A 46 11.58 3.86 19.00
N THR A 47 11.10 3.34 17.87
CA THR A 47 9.76 3.69 17.36
C THR A 47 8.68 3.30 18.38
N PHE A 48 8.72 2.08 18.93
CA PHE A 48 7.72 1.63 19.90
C PHE A 48 7.79 2.39 21.22
N ARG A 49 8.98 2.71 21.71
CA ARG A 49 9.15 3.55 22.91
C ARG A 49 8.58 4.96 22.71
N ALA A 50 8.79 5.56 21.55
CA ALA A 50 8.23 6.87 21.24
C ALA A 50 6.70 6.84 21.16
N LEU A 51 6.14 5.85 20.48
CA LEU A 51 4.69 5.66 20.39
C LEU A 51 4.04 5.46 21.77
N ASP A 52 4.69 4.70 22.64
CA ASP A 52 4.22 4.46 24.01
C ASP A 52 4.27 5.74 24.86
N ALA A 53 5.39 6.45 24.84
CA ALA A 53 5.54 7.72 25.54
C ALA A 53 4.55 8.81 25.06
N LEU A 54 4.17 8.79 23.78
CA LEU A 54 3.15 9.66 23.19
C LEU A 54 1.72 9.15 23.40
N HIS A 55 1.53 8.03 24.11
CA HIS A 55 0.23 7.39 24.37
C HIS A 55 -0.53 7.02 23.08
N MET A 56 0.18 6.67 22.01
CA MET A 56 -0.41 6.34 20.70
C MET A 56 -0.74 4.83 20.60
N GLN A 57 -1.61 4.32 21.49
CA GLN A 57 -1.87 2.88 21.67
C GLN A 57 -2.30 2.17 20.37
N ARG A 58 -3.19 2.78 19.58
CA ARG A 58 -3.62 2.21 18.29
C ARG A 58 -2.49 2.14 17.27
N ALA A 59 -1.62 3.15 17.24
CA ALA A 59 -0.46 3.16 16.37
C ALA A 59 0.54 2.05 16.73
N ILE A 60 0.71 1.76 18.03
CA ILE A 60 1.52 0.64 18.52
C ILE A 60 0.98 -0.68 17.96
N VAL A 61 -0.33 -0.95 18.07
CA VAL A 61 -0.94 -2.19 17.58
C VAL A 61 -0.76 -2.36 16.07
N ILE A 62 -0.98 -1.30 15.30
CA ILE A 62 -0.81 -1.31 13.85
C ILE A 62 0.67 -1.54 13.47
N ALA A 63 1.58 -0.80 14.10
CA ALA A 63 3.02 -0.91 13.86
C ALA A 63 3.54 -2.31 14.22
N TYR A 64 3.11 -2.89 15.36
CA TYR A 64 3.50 -4.22 15.78
C TYR A 64 3.11 -5.29 14.76
N ASN A 65 1.84 -5.31 14.35
CA ASN A 65 1.35 -6.30 13.40
C ASN A 65 2.09 -6.25 12.05
N LYS A 66 2.51 -5.06 11.63
CA LYS A 66 3.33 -4.88 10.42
C LYS A 66 4.76 -5.36 10.63
N THR A 67 5.41 -4.89 11.70
CA THR A 67 6.83 -5.15 11.94
C THR A 67 7.07 -6.61 12.33
N ALA A 68 6.22 -7.20 13.18
CA ALA A 68 6.33 -8.60 13.60
C ALA A 68 6.23 -9.55 12.40
N ARG A 69 5.29 -9.30 11.48
CA ARG A 69 5.18 -10.09 10.25
C ARG A 69 6.45 -10.01 9.41
N TYR A 70 7.03 -8.82 9.27
CA TYR A 70 8.27 -8.62 8.51
C TYR A 70 9.46 -9.38 9.14
N PHE A 71 9.58 -9.35 10.46
CA PHE A 71 10.63 -10.07 11.19
C PHE A 71 10.43 -11.59 11.09
N GLU A 72 9.20 -12.07 11.15
CA GLU A 72 8.91 -13.50 11.02
C GLU A 72 9.20 -14.01 9.60
N GLU A 73 8.78 -13.26 8.56
CA GLU A 73 8.99 -13.61 7.16
C GLU A 73 10.48 -13.57 6.75
N GLU A 74 11.25 -12.58 7.21
CA GLU A 74 12.63 -12.35 6.76
C GLU A 74 13.69 -12.94 7.69
N MET A 75 13.42 -12.98 9.00
CA MET A 75 14.40 -13.43 10.01
C MET A 75 13.99 -14.73 10.72
N GLY A 76 12.74 -15.21 10.53
CA GLY A 76 12.25 -16.43 11.16
C GLY A 76 12.18 -16.35 12.70
N ARG A 77 12.13 -15.16 13.28
CA ARG A 77 12.08 -14.95 14.72
C ARG A 77 11.12 -13.82 15.11
N PRO A 78 10.55 -13.86 16.32
CA PRO A 78 9.73 -12.77 16.84
C PRO A 78 10.60 -11.54 17.18
N LEU A 79 9.92 -10.41 17.35
CA LEU A 79 10.49 -9.19 17.92
C LEU A 79 10.92 -9.39 19.37
N CYS A 80 11.80 -8.52 19.87
CA CYS A 80 12.29 -8.59 21.23
C CYS A 80 11.18 -8.46 22.29
N ALA A 81 11.42 -8.99 23.47
CA ALA A 81 10.43 -9.07 24.56
C ALA A 81 9.91 -7.68 25.00
N GLU A 82 10.74 -6.63 24.90
CA GLU A 82 10.35 -5.27 25.28
C GLU A 82 9.28 -4.73 24.32
N ILE A 83 9.45 -4.88 23.02
CA ILE A 83 8.44 -4.51 22.02
C ILE A 83 7.15 -5.31 22.22
N GLY A 84 7.28 -6.62 22.53
CA GLY A 84 6.13 -7.48 22.88
C GLY A 84 5.36 -6.98 24.09
N SER A 85 6.06 -6.49 25.12
CA SER A 85 5.44 -5.94 26.32
C SER A 85 4.70 -4.64 26.07
N ILE A 86 5.30 -3.72 25.29
CA ILE A 86 4.66 -2.46 24.87
C ILE A 86 3.39 -2.76 24.06
N TYR A 87 3.46 -3.72 23.14
CA TYR A 87 2.30 -4.14 22.36
C TYR A 87 1.19 -4.73 23.24
N ALA A 88 1.51 -5.61 24.19
CA ALA A 88 0.52 -6.24 25.05
C ALA A 88 -0.24 -5.20 25.89
N ALA A 89 0.47 -4.22 26.46
CA ALA A 89 -0.14 -3.12 27.21
C ALA A 89 -1.02 -2.24 26.32
N ALA A 90 -0.56 -1.91 25.12
CA ALA A 90 -1.31 -1.12 24.16
C ALA A 90 -2.56 -1.86 23.67
N ALA A 91 -2.48 -3.15 23.37
CA ALA A 91 -3.61 -3.97 22.93
C ALA A 91 -4.67 -4.09 24.02
N GLU A 92 -4.27 -4.24 25.29
CA GLU A 92 -5.21 -4.23 26.41
C GLU A 92 -5.93 -2.88 26.56
N ALA A 93 -5.19 -1.77 26.44
CA ALA A 93 -5.77 -0.43 26.49
C ALA A 93 -6.74 -0.17 25.35
N VAL A 94 -6.41 -0.58 24.12
CA VAL A 94 -7.28 -0.48 22.94
C VAL A 94 -8.55 -1.32 23.15
N ASN A 95 -8.44 -2.58 23.59
CA ASN A 95 -9.59 -3.44 23.84
C ASN A 95 -10.54 -2.89 24.91
N LYS A 96 -10.02 -2.19 25.92
CA LYS A 96 -10.88 -1.51 26.93
C LYS A 96 -11.63 -0.32 26.35
N THR A 97 -11.07 0.34 25.34
CA THR A 97 -11.68 1.54 24.70
C THR A 97 -12.64 1.16 23.57
N GLU A 98 -12.47 -0.01 22.96
CA GLU A 98 -13.23 -0.46 21.76
C GLU A 98 -14.65 -0.99 22.04
N GLN A 99 -15.15 -0.89 23.26
CA GLN A 99 -16.56 -1.23 23.54
C GLN A 99 -17.57 -0.19 23.03
N ASP A 100 -17.10 0.93 22.50
CA ASP A 100 -17.98 1.98 21.97
C ASP A 100 -18.07 1.88 20.44
N PHE A 101 -19.20 1.34 19.94
CA PHE A 101 -19.52 1.26 18.52
C PHE A 101 -19.43 2.63 17.80
N ALA A 102 -19.72 3.73 18.50
CA ALA A 102 -19.64 5.07 17.94
C ALA A 102 -18.19 5.44 17.58
N ALA A 103 -17.23 5.10 18.45
CA ALA A 103 -15.81 5.34 18.21
C ALA A 103 -15.29 4.55 16.98
N ILE A 104 -15.67 3.28 16.87
CA ILE A 104 -15.30 2.43 15.72
C ILE A 104 -15.89 2.99 14.43
N ARG A 105 -17.17 3.36 14.45
CA ARG A 105 -17.85 3.97 13.30
C ARG A 105 -17.16 5.27 12.85
N ASP A 106 -16.83 6.12 13.81
CA ASP A 106 -16.24 7.43 13.52
C ASP A 106 -14.81 7.26 12.97
N GLU A 107 -14.01 6.34 13.49
CA GLU A 107 -12.71 5.99 12.94
C GLU A 107 -12.78 5.47 11.50
N LEU A 108 -13.69 4.54 11.22
CA LEU A 108 -13.90 4.03 9.86
C LEU A 108 -14.41 5.12 8.92
N SER A 109 -15.26 6.02 9.42
CA SER A 109 -15.76 7.16 8.66
C SER A 109 -14.64 8.17 8.34
N ASP A 110 -13.72 8.40 9.27
CA ASP A 110 -12.56 9.27 9.06
C ASP A 110 -11.54 8.64 8.10
N ALA A 111 -11.34 7.33 8.16
CA ALA A 111 -10.55 6.60 7.16
C ALA A 111 -11.14 6.76 5.76
N LEU A 112 -12.47 6.69 5.61
CA LEU A 112 -13.14 6.95 4.34
C LEU A 112 -13.04 8.42 3.90
N ARG A 113 -13.04 9.38 4.83
CA ARG A 113 -12.90 10.80 4.53
C ARG A 113 -11.48 11.18 4.13
N SER A 114 -10.46 10.60 4.78
CA SER A 114 -9.06 10.82 4.42
C SER A 114 -8.74 10.30 3.01
N GLN A 115 -9.37 9.20 2.59
CA GLN A 115 -9.30 8.71 1.22
C GLN A 115 -10.09 9.57 0.21
N ARG A 116 -10.98 10.47 0.68
CA ARG A 116 -11.70 11.40 -0.21
C ARG A 116 -10.81 12.48 -0.82
N SER A 117 -9.64 12.74 -0.27
CA SER A 117 -8.65 13.65 -0.86
C SER A 117 -7.92 13.06 -2.06
N ASP A 118 -7.80 11.74 -2.14
CA ASP A 118 -7.22 11.07 -3.30
C ASP A 118 -8.28 10.95 -4.41
N ARG A 119 -8.07 11.72 -5.47
CA ARG A 119 -8.91 11.65 -6.68
C ARG A 119 -8.53 10.38 -7.45
N GLY A 120 -9.53 9.52 -7.74
CA GLY A 120 -9.38 8.37 -8.62
C GLY A 120 -9.28 7.02 -7.92
N ALA A 121 -8.78 6.01 -8.64
CA ALA A 121 -8.74 4.62 -8.22
C ALA A 121 -7.81 4.37 -7.02
N PHE A 122 -8.15 3.35 -6.22
CA PHE A 122 -7.37 2.97 -5.04
C PHE A 122 -6.11 2.17 -5.43
N TYR A 123 -4.95 2.76 -5.18
CA TYR A 123 -3.67 2.08 -5.35
C TYR A 123 -3.28 1.32 -4.08
N CYS A 124 -2.93 0.04 -4.21
CA CYS A 124 -2.46 -0.77 -3.08
C CYS A 124 -1.32 -1.70 -3.49
N ASN A 125 -0.65 -2.29 -2.51
CA ASN A 125 0.32 -3.36 -2.77
C ASN A 125 -0.39 -4.65 -3.21
N TYR A 126 0.37 -5.59 -3.80
CA TYR A 126 -0.18 -6.81 -4.38
C TYR A 126 -0.85 -7.73 -3.34
N GLU A 127 -0.36 -7.77 -2.10
CA GLU A 127 -0.97 -8.57 -1.03
C GLU A 127 -2.36 -8.05 -0.63
N VAL A 128 -2.51 -6.73 -0.51
CA VAL A 128 -3.81 -6.09 -0.26
C VAL A 128 -4.74 -6.32 -1.47
N PHE A 129 -4.21 -6.19 -2.69
CA PHE A 129 -4.97 -6.43 -3.92
C PHE A 129 -5.53 -7.86 -3.97
N LYS A 130 -4.74 -8.90 -3.63
CA LYS A 130 -5.21 -10.28 -3.57
C LYS A 130 -6.36 -10.48 -2.57
N ARG A 131 -6.29 -9.82 -1.42
CA ARG A 131 -7.36 -9.88 -0.42
C ARG A 131 -8.63 -9.19 -0.91
N MET A 132 -8.48 -8.02 -1.52
CA MET A 132 -9.61 -7.30 -2.13
C MET A 132 -10.24 -8.12 -3.25
N TYR A 133 -9.42 -8.71 -4.13
CA TYR A 133 -9.89 -9.62 -5.18
C TYR A 133 -10.75 -10.74 -4.60
N ALA A 134 -10.28 -11.43 -3.56
CA ALA A 134 -11.02 -12.52 -2.93
C ALA A 134 -12.37 -12.07 -2.33
N ILE A 135 -12.42 -10.88 -1.73
CA ILE A 135 -13.66 -10.31 -1.16
C ILE A 135 -14.62 -9.92 -2.29
N VAL A 136 -14.12 -9.18 -3.28
CA VAL A 136 -14.93 -8.68 -4.40
C VAL A 136 -15.47 -9.83 -5.23
N ALA A 137 -14.66 -10.87 -5.51
CA ALA A 137 -15.12 -12.05 -6.24
C ALA A 137 -16.28 -12.77 -5.54
N ARG A 138 -16.20 -12.97 -4.21
CA ARG A 138 -17.29 -13.56 -3.42
C ARG A 138 -18.55 -12.69 -3.42
N THR A 139 -18.39 -11.38 -3.35
CA THR A 139 -19.52 -10.43 -3.36
C THR A 139 -20.17 -10.38 -4.73
N ALA A 140 -19.39 -10.32 -5.80
CA ALA A 140 -19.88 -10.32 -7.19
C ALA A 140 -20.71 -11.55 -7.50
N GLN A 141 -20.25 -12.74 -7.06
CA GLN A 141 -20.99 -13.99 -7.24
C GLN A 141 -22.38 -13.96 -6.58
N ARG A 142 -22.47 -13.38 -5.36
CA ARG A 142 -23.76 -13.27 -4.65
C ARG A 142 -24.66 -12.21 -5.24
N ALA A 143 -24.12 -11.05 -5.60
CA ALA A 143 -24.86 -9.88 -6.06
C ALA A 143 -25.13 -9.90 -7.56
N ARG A 144 -24.64 -10.89 -8.31
CA ARG A 144 -24.64 -10.95 -9.79
C ARG A 144 -24.02 -9.68 -10.40
N GLN A 145 -23.04 -9.11 -9.74
CA GLN A 145 -22.32 -7.93 -10.21
C GLN A 145 -21.20 -8.36 -11.15
N VAL A 146 -21.06 -7.65 -12.26
CA VAL A 146 -19.95 -7.87 -13.19
C VAL A 146 -18.70 -7.23 -12.60
N VAL A 147 -17.63 -7.99 -12.50
CA VAL A 147 -16.33 -7.48 -12.08
C VAL A 147 -15.29 -7.99 -13.06
N ALA A 148 -14.48 -7.11 -13.61
CA ALA A 148 -13.37 -7.46 -14.49
C ALA A 148 -12.03 -7.43 -13.74
N LEU A 149 -11.19 -8.40 -14.04
CA LEU A 149 -9.74 -8.36 -13.79
C LEU A 149 -9.05 -7.97 -15.08
N MET A 150 -8.32 -6.86 -15.07
CA MET A 150 -7.61 -6.35 -16.25
C MET A 150 -6.11 -6.23 -15.94
N LEU A 151 -5.28 -6.67 -16.87
CA LEU A 151 -3.83 -6.51 -16.85
C LEU A 151 -3.45 -5.52 -17.94
N ILE A 152 -2.70 -4.49 -17.59
CA ILE A 152 -2.12 -3.53 -18.53
C ILE A 152 -0.63 -3.73 -18.57
N THR A 153 -0.08 -3.94 -19.75
CA THR A 153 1.35 -4.14 -20.00
C THR A 153 1.89 -2.98 -20.81
N VAL A 154 2.97 -2.35 -20.32
CA VAL A 154 3.76 -1.39 -21.10
C VAL A 154 4.64 -2.16 -22.06
N GLN A 155 4.52 -1.87 -23.36
CA GLN A 155 5.29 -2.47 -24.46
C GLN A 155 6.11 -1.43 -25.19
N GLY A 156 7.11 -1.87 -25.93
CA GLY A 156 7.88 -1.05 -26.85
C GLY A 156 7.15 -0.73 -28.17
N PRO A 157 7.78 0.07 -29.05
CA PRO A 157 7.13 0.65 -30.24
C PRO A 157 6.51 -0.35 -31.22
N ASP A 158 7.04 -1.55 -31.28
CA ASP A 158 6.61 -2.57 -32.24
C ASP A 158 5.72 -3.65 -31.60
N GLY A 159 5.11 -3.37 -30.45
CA GLY A 159 4.39 -4.37 -29.64
C GLY A 159 5.32 -5.44 -29.05
N GLY A 160 6.61 -5.16 -29.04
CA GLY A 160 7.67 -6.03 -28.56
C GLY A 160 8.03 -5.78 -27.10
N ARG A 161 9.30 -6.05 -26.78
CA ARG A 161 9.81 -5.94 -25.41
C ARG A 161 9.62 -4.54 -24.83
N ALA A 162 9.17 -4.48 -23.58
CA ALA A 162 9.04 -3.22 -22.84
C ALA A 162 10.37 -2.44 -22.82
N PRO A 163 10.32 -1.10 -22.76
CA PRO A 163 11.52 -0.29 -22.52
C PRO A 163 12.29 -0.77 -21.29
N GLU A 164 13.57 -0.41 -21.19
CA GLU A 164 14.40 -0.78 -20.04
C GLU A 164 14.85 0.47 -19.25
N GLY A 165 15.30 0.25 -18.01
CA GLY A 165 15.89 1.30 -17.18
C GLY A 165 14.91 2.43 -16.85
N GLU A 166 15.39 3.66 -16.99
CA GLU A 166 14.67 4.88 -16.66
C GLU A 166 13.43 5.10 -17.54
N ALA A 167 13.52 4.76 -18.82
CA ALA A 167 12.40 4.88 -19.76
C ALA A 167 11.20 3.99 -19.36
N LEU A 168 11.45 2.80 -18.82
CA LEU A 168 10.38 1.97 -18.28
C LEU A 168 9.80 2.57 -16.99
N ALA A 169 10.65 3.10 -16.12
CA ALA A 169 10.19 3.71 -14.86
C ALA A 169 9.26 4.90 -15.15
N GLU A 170 9.66 5.81 -16.03
CA GLU A 170 8.83 6.95 -16.46
C GLU A 170 7.52 6.50 -17.10
N ALA A 171 7.55 5.53 -18.03
CA ALA A 171 6.34 5.00 -18.66
C ALA A 171 5.37 4.36 -17.64
N MET A 172 5.89 3.70 -16.61
CA MET A 172 5.09 3.12 -15.54
C MET A 172 4.53 4.17 -14.59
N ASP A 173 5.23 5.26 -14.33
CA ASP A 173 4.75 6.38 -13.54
C ASP A 173 3.66 7.16 -14.29
N ASP A 174 3.84 7.42 -15.57
CA ASP A 174 2.81 8.01 -16.44
C ASP A 174 1.54 7.14 -16.47
N LEU A 175 1.71 5.83 -16.61
CA LEU A 175 0.59 4.88 -16.57
C LEU A 175 -0.12 4.88 -15.22
N LYS A 176 0.62 4.94 -14.11
CA LYS A 176 0.05 5.05 -12.77
C LYS A 176 -0.82 6.29 -12.62
N LEU A 177 -0.34 7.44 -13.09
CA LEU A 177 -1.09 8.69 -13.06
C LEU A 177 -2.33 8.63 -13.95
N ALA A 178 -2.21 8.05 -15.15
CA ALA A 178 -3.34 7.85 -16.05
C ALA A 178 -4.43 6.96 -15.42
N ILE A 179 -4.04 5.84 -14.80
CA ILE A 179 -4.96 4.94 -14.09
C ILE A 179 -5.66 5.70 -12.95
N ALA A 180 -4.88 6.33 -12.07
CA ALA A 180 -5.40 7.04 -10.91
C ALA A 180 -6.36 8.19 -11.30
N GLY A 181 -6.05 8.91 -12.40
CA GLY A 181 -6.86 10.04 -12.86
C GLY A 181 -8.11 9.65 -13.66
N THR A 182 -8.11 8.46 -14.28
CA THR A 182 -9.17 8.03 -15.22
C THR A 182 -10.23 7.16 -14.57
N LEU A 183 -9.83 6.31 -13.62
CA LEU A 183 -10.69 5.32 -13.00
C LEU A 183 -11.46 5.89 -11.80
N ARG A 184 -12.50 5.18 -11.40
CA ARG A 184 -13.39 5.57 -10.30
C ARG A 184 -12.75 5.22 -8.94
N LYS A 185 -13.22 5.85 -7.87
CA LYS A 185 -12.78 5.55 -6.48
C LYS A 185 -13.07 4.12 -6.02
N SER A 186 -14.05 3.46 -6.65
CA SER A 186 -14.38 2.05 -6.41
C SER A 186 -13.40 1.09 -7.05
N ASP A 187 -12.63 1.56 -8.01
CA ASP A 187 -11.69 0.73 -8.76
C ASP A 187 -10.39 0.60 -7.99
N THR A 188 -9.78 -0.57 -8.09
CA THR A 188 -8.53 -0.87 -7.36
C THR A 188 -7.47 -1.29 -8.34
N PHE A 189 -6.22 -0.85 -8.11
CA PHE A 189 -5.10 -1.28 -8.92
C PHE A 189 -3.82 -1.48 -8.12
N THR A 190 -2.93 -2.30 -8.68
CA THR A 190 -1.63 -2.62 -8.08
C THR A 190 -0.56 -2.78 -9.14
N LYS A 191 0.68 -2.50 -8.79
CA LYS A 191 1.82 -2.87 -9.62
C LYS A 191 2.04 -4.38 -9.51
N TYR A 192 1.84 -5.10 -10.62
CA TYR A 192 1.96 -6.54 -10.68
C TYR A 192 3.38 -7.00 -11.02
N SER A 193 4.03 -6.32 -11.97
CA SER A 193 5.41 -6.59 -12.36
C SER A 193 6.16 -5.30 -12.70
N ARG A 194 7.37 -5.44 -13.23
CA ARG A 194 8.18 -4.29 -13.65
C ARG A 194 7.51 -3.44 -14.73
N SER A 195 6.71 -4.05 -15.60
CA SER A 195 6.05 -3.42 -16.75
C SER A 195 4.53 -3.57 -16.74
N GLN A 196 3.90 -3.96 -15.61
CA GLN A 196 2.48 -4.29 -15.58
C GLN A 196 1.77 -3.73 -14.35
N TYR A 197 0.53 -3.27 -14.58
CA TYR A 197 -0.47 -3.03 -13.55
C TYR A 197 -1.64 -4.00 -13.70
N ALA A 198 -2.14 -4.50 -12.56
CA ALA A 198 -3.37 -5.27 -12.47
C ALA A 198 -4.47 -4.40 -11.86
N LEU A 199 -5.65 -4.44 -12.44
CA LEU A 199 -6.83 -3.65 -12.08
C LEU A 199 -7.99 -4.57 -11.72
N LEU A 200 -8.76 -4.18 -10.72
CA LEU A 200 -10.01 -4.81 -10.33
C LEU A 200 -11.14 -3.80 -10.47
N LEU A 201 -12.06 -4.06 -11.39
CA LEU A 201 -13.01 -3.09 -11.91
C LEU A 201 -14.45 -3.60 -11.75
N PRO A 202 -15.23 -3.13 -10.76
CA PRO A 202 -16.67 -3.33 -10.74
C PRO A 202 -17.32 -2.61 -11.93
N MET A 203 -18.11 -3.35 -12.74
CA MET A 203 -18.71 -2.88 -13.99
C MET A 203 -20.21 -3.18 -14.02
N GLU A 204 -20.91 -2.54 -14.94
CA GLU A 204 -22.33 -2.85 -15.23
C GLU A 204 -22.45 -3.98 -16.25
N SER A 205 -21.53 -4.01 -17.23
CA SER A 205 -21.47 -4.96 -18.32
C SER A 205 -20.04 -5.34 -18.67
N ALA A 206 -19.85 -6.51 -19.27
CA ALA A 206 -18.55 -6.92 -19.83
C ALA A 206 -18.06 -5.99 -20.96
N ASP A 207 -18.98 -5.36 -21.69
CA ASP A 207 -18.67 -4.42 -22.77
C ASP A 207 -17.99 -3.14 -22.26
N ASP A 208 -18.14 -2.82 -20.97
CA ASP A 208 -17.50 -1.66 -20.35
C ASP A 208 -15.97 -1.76 -20.33
N MET A 209 -15.39 -2.96 -20.46
CA MET A 209 -13.94 -3.14 -20.56
C MET A 209 -13.36 -2.35 -21.72
N ALA A 210 -13.97 -2.42 -22.90
CA ALA A 210 -13.52 -1.69 -24.09
C ALA A 210 -13.58 -0.15 -23.88
N VAL A 211 -14.55 0.32 -23.10
CA VAL A 211 -14.67 1.74 -22.76
C VAL A 211 -13.52 2.16 -21.84
N VAL A 212 -13.20 1.34 -20.85
CA VAL A 212 -12.09 1.60 -19.91
C VAL A 212 -10.74 1.59 -20.65
N GLU A 213 -10.51 0.60 -21.52
CA GLU A 213 -9.30 0.51 -22.35
C GLU A 213 -9.07 1.77 -23.19
N ARG A 214 -10.11 2.20 -23.90
CA ARG A 214 -10.05 3.42 -24.72
C ARG A 214 -9.76 4.67 -23.89
N ARG A 215 -10.39 4.82 -22.73
CA ARG A 215 -10.19 5.97 -21.84
C ARG A 215 -8.78 5.99 -21.25
N LEU A 216 -8.29 4.84 -20.83
CA LEU A 216 -6.92 4.70 -20.28
C LEU A 216 -5.87 4.94 -21.36
N SER A 217 -6.06 4.40 -22.57
CA SER A 217 -5.15 4.65 -23.70
C SER A 217 -5.07 6.15 -24.00
N ALA A 218 -6.21 6.83 -24.12
CA ALA A 218 -6.25 8.27 -24.40
C ALA A 218 -5.59 9.09 -23.27
N ALA A 219 -5.84 8.75 -22.01
CA ALA A 219 -5.24 9.43 -20.86
C ALA A 219 -3.72 9.22 -20.82
N TYR A 220 -3.27 7.98 -21.06
CA TYR A 220 -1.85 7.66 -21.11
C TYR A 220 -1.14 8.39 -22.27
N GLU A 221 -1.73 8.38 -23.47
CA GLU A 221 -1.18 9.10 -24.63
C GLU A 221 -1.05 10.61 -24.40
N SER A 222 -1.98 11.20 -23.64
CA SER A 222 -1.93 12.62 -23.30
C SER A 222 -0.89 12.94 -22.22
N ALA A 223 -0.57 12.01 -21.36
CA ALA A 223 0.32 12.20 -20.20
C ALA A 223 1.75 11.70 -20.47
N ARG A 224 1.93 10.75 -21.40
CA ARG A 224 3.21 10.07 -21.59
C ARG A 224 4.31 11.03 -22.01
N THR A 225 5.44 10.93 -21.32
CA THR A 225 6.70 11.62 -21.67
C THR A 225 7.51 10.84 -22.70
N GLN A 226 7.36 9.52 -22.74
CA GLN A 226 8.05 8.60 -23.65
C GLN A 226 7.17 8.27 -24.86
N ALA A 227 7.52 8.78 -26.04
CA ALA A 227 6.78 8.54 -27.28
C ALA A 227 6.78 7.07 -27.76
N ALA A 228 7.69 6.25 -27.24
CA ALA A 228 7.96 4.89 -27.72
C ALA A 228 7.30 3.78 -26.87
N ALA A 229 6.42 4.11 -25.91
CA ALA A 229 5.75 3.12 -25.08
C ALA A 229 4.27 3.01 -25.43
N PHE A 230 3.77 1.79 -25.59
CA PHE A 230 2.38 1.45 -25.91
C PHE A 230 1.77 0.59 -24.80
N LEU A 231 0.44 0.56 -24.73
CA LEU A 231 -0.29 -0.26 -23.77
C LEU A 231 -0.91 -1.47 -24.45
N GLU A 232 -0.68 -2.65 -23.89
CA GLU A 232 -1.44 -3.86 -24.19
C GLU A 232 -2.39 -4.14 -23.04
N PHE A 233 -3.65 -4.44 -23.35
CA PHE A 233 -4.68 -4.77 -22.39
C PHE A 233 -5.07 -6.24 -22.52
N ARG A 234 -5.22 -6.91 -21.38
CA ARG A 234 -5.80 -8.24 -21.27
C ARG A 234 -6.78 -8.24 -20.10
N GLY A 235 -8.02 -8.62 -20.35
CA GLY A 235 -9.05 -8.61 -19.31
C GLY A 235 -9.94 -9.84 -19.39
N THR A 236 -10.53 -10.20 -18.25
CA THR A 236 -11.55 -11.23 -18.12
C THR A 236 -12.56 -10.87 -17.05
N VAL A 237 -13.79 -11.32 -17.20
CA VAL A 237 -14.84 -11.16 -16.19
C VAL A 237 -14.69 -12.27 -15.15
N LEU A 238 -14.78 -11.94 -13.86
CA LEU A 238 -14.59 -12.91 -12.78
C LEU A 238 -15.61 -14.06 -12.80
N ALA A 239 -16.80 -13.84 -13.33
CA ALA A 239 -17.79 -14.89 -13.48
C ALA A 239 -17.32 -16.06 -14.39
N GLU A 240 -16.42 -15.78 -15.33
CA GLU A 240 -15.87 -16.78 -16.25
C GLU A 240 -14.73 -17.61 -15.61
N LEU A 241 -14.18 -17.16 -14.50
CA LEU A 241 -13.09 -17.84 -13.80
C LEU A 241 -13.58 -18.92 -12.83
N TYR A 242 -14.90 -18.98 -12.55
CA TYR A 242 -15.52 -19.89 -11.58
C TYR A 242 -16.64 -20.75 -12.21
N GLY A 243 -16.74 -20.74 -13.56
CA GLY A 243 -17.68 -21.55 -14.33
C GLY A 243 -17.22 -22.97 -14.67
#